data_88b8bfb25a59d712b99c56e07b4ec156
#
_entry.id   88b8bfb25a59d712b99c56e07b4ec156
#
_cell.length_a   1.000
_cell.length_b   1.000
_cell.length_c   1.000
_cell.angle_alpha   90.00
_cell.angle_beta   90.00
_cell.angle_gamma   90.00
#
_symmetry.space_group_name_H-M   'P 1'
#
loop_
_entity.id
_entity.type
_entity.pdbx_description
1 polymer ?
#
loop_
_entity_poly.entity_id
_entity_poly.type
_entity_poly.pdbx_seq_one_letter_code
_entity_poly.pdbx_strand_id
1 'polypeptide(L)'
;MIKSWIPSFGIPNKETRYGDTQVFIDTKNNICFIIDGGCEKATDKLISYLKNKGIKRVYLVISHAHYDHTYGIKRILEDSYFTVVGLYCYDPETLKNGLRNNAGSKEVRNDITSLNDIISKAKNKKVPVTFLKHGDKV
;
A
#
# COMPACT_ATOMS: atom_id res chain seq x y z
N MET A 1 20.91 -9.27 2.24
CA MET A 1 20.91 -8.55 0.94
C MET A 1 19.50 -8.08 0.63
N ILE A 2 19.35 -6.82 0.38
CA ILE A 2 18.06 -6.25 -0.03
C ILE A 2 17.95 -6.38 -1.55
N LYS A 3 16.91 -7.06 -2.00
CA LYS A 3 16.59 -7.14 -3.41
C LYS A 3 15.41 -6.21 -3.69
N SER A 4 15.58 -5.30 -4.63
CA SER A 4 14.46 -4.51 -5.14
C SER A 4 13.85 -5.22 -6.35
N TRP A 5 12.55 -5.21 -6.42
CA TRP A 5 11.83 -5.80 -7.53
C TRP A 5 10.62 -4.95 -7.85
N ILE A 6 10.49 -4.57 -9.11
CA ILE A 6 9.31 -3.93 -9.64
C ILE A 6 8.60 -4.99 -10.48
N PRO A 7 7.49 -5.54 -9.99
CA PRO A 7 6.83 -6.58 -10.74
C PRO A 7 6.22 -6.02 -12.02
N SER A 8 6.80 -6.43 -13.13
CA SER A 8 6.08 -6.37 -14.40
C SER A 8 5.27 -7.66 -14.49
N PHE A 9 4.00 -7.60 -14.18
CA PHE A 9 3.17 -8.79 -14.19
C PHE A 9 2.76 -9.23 -15.60
N GLY A 10 3.33 -8.63 -16.64
CA GLY A 10 3.04 -9.00 -18.02
C GLY A 10 1.57 -8.80 -18.41
N ILE A 11 0.85 -7.97 -17.70
CA ILE A 11 -0.58 -7.74 -17.91
C ILE A 11 -0.73 -6.51 -18.81
N PRO A 12 -1.39 -6.64 -19.97
CA PRO A 12 -1.68 -5.49 -20.82
C PRO A 12 -2.50 -4.45 -20.04
N ASN A 13 -2.11 -3.20 -20.14
CA ASN A 13 -2.69 -2.07 -19.41
C ASN A 13 -4.20 -1.83 -19.61
N LYS A 14 -4.85 -2.56 -20.50
CA LYS A 14 -6.28 -2.40 -20.79
C LYS A 14 -7.20 -3.07 -19.77
N GLU A 15 -6.72 -4.10 -19.06
CA GLU A 15 -7.53 -4.87 -18.12
C GLU A 15 -7.21 -4.61 -16.66
N THR A 16 -6.02 -4.13 -16.41
CA THR A 16 -5.58 -3.75 -15.06
C THR A 16 -5.20 -2.29 -15.10
N ARG A 17 -6.16 -1.46 -14.88
CA ARG A 17 -5.87 -0.04 -14.74
C ARG A 17 -4.92 0.14 -13.58
N TYR A 18 -3.62 0.18 -13.91
CA TYR A 18 -2.63 0.79 -13.06
C TYR A 18 -2.40 0.06 -11.73
N GLY A 19 -1.23 -0.25 -11.50
CA GLY A 19 -0.84 -0.77 -10.22
C GLY A 19 0.66 -0.77 -10.14
N ASP A 20 1.20 0.41 -9.97
CA ASP A 20 2.60 0.50 -9.64
C ASP A 20 2.76 -0.04 -8.22
N THR A 21 3.58 -1.04 -8.08
CA THR A 21 4.01 -1.52 -6.79
C THR A 21 5.51 -1.74 -6.82
N GLN A 22 6.17 -1.35 -5.75
CA GLN A 22 7.59 -1.65 -5.53
C GLN A 22 7.74 -2.55 -4.32
N VAL A 23 8.57 -3.56 -4.48
CA VAL A 23 8.79 -4.55 -3.44
C VAL A 23 10.28 -4.63 -3.14
N PHE A 24 10.64 -4.42 -1.88
CA PHE A 24 12.01 -4.55 -1.39
C PHE A 24 12.05 -5.71 -0.39
N ILE A 25 12.81 -6.74 -0.72
CA ILE A 25 12.89 -7.95 0.09
C ILE A 25 14.25 -8.01 0.78
N ASP A 26 14.23 -8.06 2.10
CA ASP A 26 15.39 -8.45 2.90
C ASP A 26 15.36 -9.97 3.08
N THR A 27 16.17 -10.65 2.30
CA THR A 27 16.23 -12.11 2.29
C THR A 27 16.84 -12.69 3.57
N LYS A 28 17.65 -11.92 4.28
CA LYS A 28 18.27 -12.35 5.52
C LYS A 28 17.26 -12.44 6.66
N ASN A 29 16.41 -11.41 6.76
CA ASN A 29 15.43 -11.30 7.84
C ASN A 29 14.03 -11.75 7.43
N ASN A 30 13.85 -12.12 6.17
CA ASN A 30 12.58 -12.54 5.58
C ASN A 30 11.46 -11.48 5.79
N ILE A 31 11.81 -10.24 5.52
CA ILE A 31 10.93 -9.08 5.65
C ILE A 31 10.79 -8.42 4.28
N CYS A 32 9.62 -7.91 4.01
CA CYS A 32 9.35 -7.20 2.76
C CYS A 32 8.77 -5.81 3.04
N PHE A 33 9.27 -4.82 2.31
CA PHE A 33 8.67 -3.50 2.21
C PHE A 33 7.89 -3.42 0.91
N ILE A 34 6.64 -3.05 0.99
CA ILE A 34 5.75 -2.93 -0.16
C ILE A 34 5.31 -1.47 -0.26
N ILE A 35 5.72 -0.81 -1.34
CA ILE A 35 5.27 0.55 -1.66
C ILE A 35 4.16 0.43 -2.70
N ASP A 36 2.97 0.79 -2.31
CA ASP A 36 1.72 0.64 -3.06
C ASP A 36 1.43 -0.83 -3.41
N GLY A 37 0.19 -1.16 -3.57
CA GLY A 37 -0.23 -2.54 -3.68
C GLY A 37 -0.83 -2.93 -5.03
N GLY A 38 -0.86 -1.99 -5.97
CA GLY A 38 -1.58 -2.22 -7.21
C GLY A 38 -3.09 -2.40 -7.00
N CYS A 39 -3.76 -2.86 -8.01
CA CYS A 39 -5.18 -3.20 -7.89
C CYS A 39 -5.53 -4.47 -8.66
N GLU A 40 -6.62 -5.11 -8.27
CA GLU A 40 -7.21 -6.27 -8.92
C GLU A 40 -6.20 -7.39 -9.22
N LYS A 41 -6.01 -7.76 -10.49
CA LYS A 41 -5.11 -8.85 -10.89
C LYS A 41 -3.64 -8.61 -10.53
N ALA A 42 -3.18 -7.36 -10.55
CA ALA A 42 -1.83 -7.03 -10.12
C ALA A 42 -1.62 -7.36 -8.64
N THR A 43 -2.59 -7.04 -7.81
CA THR A 43 -2.58 -7.39 -6.39
C THR A 43 -2.60 -8.90 -6.18
N ASP A 44 -3.42 -9.62 -6.93
CA ASP A 44 -3.48 -11.09 -6.83
C ASP A 44 -2.12 -11.73 -7.13
N LYS A 45 -1.43 -11.24 -8.15
CA LYS A 45 -0.09 -11.70 -8.50
C LYS A 45 0.96 -11.35 -7.44
N LEU A 46 0.90 -10.14 -6.90
CA LEU A 46 1.77 -9.72 -5.81
C LEU A 46 1.59 -10.64 -4.59
N ILE A 47 0.37 -10.87 -4.17
CA ILE A 47 0.07 -11.73 -3.02
C ILE A 47 0.55 -13.16 -3.26
N SER A 48 0.28 -13.71 -4.44
CA SER A 48 0.75 -15.05 -4.82
C SER A 48 2.27 -15.15 -4.80
N TYR A 49 2.96 -14.14 -5.33
CA TYR A 49 4.41 -14.08 -5.31
C TYR A 49 4.96 -14.10 -3.89
N LEU A 50 4.43 -13.27 -3.01
CA LEU A 50 4.88 -13.19 -1.62
C LEU A 50 4.64 -14.50 -0.87
N LYS A 51 3.49 -15.12 -1.08
CA LYS A 51 3.16 -16.43 -0.48
C LYS A 51 4.08 -17.53 -0.99
N ASN A 52 4.37 -17.56 -2.30
CA ASN A 52 5.29 -18.55 -2.89
C ASN A 52 6.72 -18.40 -2.36
N LYS A 53 7.12 -17.19 -2.03
CA LYS A 53 8.43 -16.90 -1.42
C LYS A 53 8.45 -17.12 0.10
N GLY A 54 7.32 -17.45 0.71
CA GLY A 54 7.20 -17.64 2.16
C GLY A 54 7.35 -16.37 2.97
N ILE A 55 7.09 -15.21 2.36
CA ILE A 55 7.22 -13.91 3.02
C ILE A 55 5.93 -13.61 3.77
N LYS A 56 6.01 -13.53 5.09
CA LYS A 56 4.87 -13.24 5.97
C LYS A 56 4.92 -11.86 6.60
N ARG A 57 6.12 -11.37 6.91
CA ARG A 57 6.30 -10.08 7.58
C ARG A 57 6.49 -8.98 6.57
N VAL A 58 5.59 -8.01 6.61
CA VAL A 58 5.56 -6.93 5.62
C VAL A 58 5.43 -5.57 6.29
N TYR A 59 6.10 -4.58 5.73
CA TYR A 59 5.85 -3.17 5.96
C TYR A 59 5.11 -2.62 4.76
N LEU A 60 4.06 -1.85 5.00
CA LEU A 60 3.24 -1.28 3.95
C LEU A 60 3.45 0.23 3.88
N VAL A 61 3.65 0.74 2.67
CA VAL A 61 3.82 2.16 2.41
C VAL A 61 2.81 2.57 1.34
N ILE A 62 2.06 3.61 1.61
CA ILE A 62 1.13 4.22 0.66
C ILE A 62 1.72 5.54 0.19
N SER A 63 2.04 5.63 -1.10
CA SER A 63 2.60 6.85 -1.69
C SER A 63 1.56 7.94 -1.83
N HIS A 64 0.35 7.58 -2.23
CA HIS A 64 -0.80 8.49 -2.32
C HIS A 64 -2.12 7.71 -2.33
N ALA A 65 -3.23 8.40 -2.15
CA ALA A 65 -4.51 7.81 -1.81
C ALA A 65 -5.34 7.27 -2.98
N HIS A 66 -4.80 7.25 -4.20
CA HIS A 66 -5.53 6.74 -5.37
C HIS A 66 -5.79 5.23 -5.25
N TYR A 67 -6.91 4.80 -5.79
CA TYR A 67 -7.39 3.42 -5.71
C TYR A 67 -6.37 2.39 -6.19
N ASP A 68 -5.68 2.65 -7.28
CA ASP A 68 -4.68 1.76 -7.88
C ASP A 68 -3.41 1.61 -7.02
N HIS A 69 -3.26 2.42 -5.99
CA HIS A 69 -2.18 2.34 -5.01
C HIS A 69 -2.64 1.76 -3.67
N THR A 70 -3.87 2.01 -3.27
CA THR A 70 -4.40 1.64 -1.95
C THR A 70 -5.10 0.29 -1.92
N TYR A 71 -5.70 -0.15 -3.02
CA TYR A 71 -6.47 -1.39 -3.08
C TYR A 71 -5.65 -2.60 -2.62
N GLY A 72 -4.46 -2.77 -3.14
CA GLY A 72 -3.60 -3.90 -2.79
C GLY A 72 -3.10 -3.84 -1.36
N ILE A 73 -2.81 -2.64 -0.85
CA ILE A 73 -2.43 -2.44 0.56
C ILE A 73 -3.56 -2.91 1.48
N LYS A 74 -4.79 -2.53 1.19
CA LYS A 74 -5.97 -2.97 1.94
C LYS A 74 -6.10 -4.49 1.93
N ARG A 75 -5.96 -5.11 0.77
CA ARG A 75 -6.04 -6.56 0.62
C ARG A 75 -4.98 -7.30 1.42
N ILE A 76 -3.75 -6.82 1.42
CA ILE A 76 -2.66 -7.41 2.22
C ILE A 76 -2.94 -7.25 3.71
N LEU A 77 -3.42 -6.08 4.11
CA LEU A 77 -3.77 -5.80 5.50
C LEU A 77 -4.89 -6.72 6.01
N GLU A 78 -5.85 -7.07 5.16
CA GLU A 78 -6.97 -7.95 5.49
C GLU A 78 -6.62 -9.46 5.41
N ASP A 79 -5.53 -9.81 4.75
CA ASP A 79 -5.11 -11.20 4.56
C ASP A 79 -4.40 -11.72 5.82
N SER A 80 -4.99 -12.74 6.46
CA SER A 80 -4.47 -13.32 7.69
C SER A 80 -3.11 -14.01 7.54
N TYR A 81 -2.68 -14.29 6.33
CA TYR A 81 -1.35 -14.85 6.06
C TYR A 81 -0.24 -13.89 6.46
N PHE A 82 -0.44 -12.58 6.25
CA PHE A 82 0.57 -11.58 6.49
C PHE A 82 0.55 -11.05 7.92
N THR A 83 1.73 -10.84 8.46
CA THR A 83 1.95 -10.04 9.66
C THR A 83 2.42 -8.67 9.21
N VAL A 84 1.55 -7.68 9.28
CA VAL A 84 1.86 -6.31 8.92
C VAL A 84 2.55 -5.66 10.12
N VAL A 85 3.82 -5.31 9.95
CA VAL A 85 4.66 -4.76 11.02
C VAL A 85 4.44 -3.26 11.19
N GLY A 86 4.13 -2.57 10.11
CA GLY A 86 3.85 -1.13 10.13
C GLY A 86 3.18 -0.66 8.86
N LEU A 87 2.45 0.42 8.97
CA LEU A 87 1.83 1.14 7.85
C LEU A 87 2.34 2.58 7.85
N TYR A 88 2.84 3.02 6.71
CA TYR A 88 3.36 4.37 6.48
C TYR A 88 2.53 5.03 5.39
N CYS A 89 1.99 6.19 5.68
CA CYS A 89 1.19 6.96 4.73
C CYS A 89 1.22 8.45 5.10
N TYR A 90 0.69 9.30 4.25
CA TYR A 90 0.46 10.69 4.60
C TYR A 90 -0.80 10.82 5.47
N ASP A 91 -0.81 11.84 6.32
CA ASP A 91 -1.97 12.15 7.14
C ASP A 91 -3.14 12.61 6.26
N PRO A 92 -4.29 11.94 6.30
CA PRO A 92 -5.47 12.33 5.52
C PRO A 92 -5.93 13.76 5.78
N GLU A 93 -5.78 14.26 7.00
CA GLU A 93 -6.14 15.65 7.33
C GLU A 93 -5.25 16.66 6.63
N THR A 94 -3.96 16.37 6.48
CA THR A 94 -3.04 17.21 5.71
C THR A 94 -3.42 17.23 4.23
N LEU A 95 -3.79 16.07 3.67
CA LEU A 95 -4.28 15.98 2.29
C LEU A 95 -5.56 16.78 2.09
N LYS A 96 -6.49 16.66 3.01
CA LYS A 96 -7.76 17.40 3.00
C LYS A 96 -7.53 18.93 3.04
N ASN A 97 -6.61 19.37 3.87
CA ASN A 97 -6.28 20.79 4.00
C ASN A 97 -5.51 21.32 2.77
N GLY A 98 -4.60 20.53 2.20
CA GLY A 98 -3.86 20.91 0.99
C GLY A 98 -4.72 20.98 -0.26
N LEU A 99 -5.85 20.29 -0.28
CA LEU A 99 -6.77 20.20 -1.41
C LEU A 99 -8.01 21.10 -1.25
N ARG A 100 -7.94 22.14 -0.43
CA ARG A 100 -9.09 23.00 -0.10
C ARG A 100 -9.89 23.46 -1.31
N ASN A 101 -9.23 23.80 -2.42
CA ASN A 101 -9.87 24.25 -3.65
C ASN A 101 -10.48 23.09 -4.48
N ASN A 102 -10.06 21.86 -4.23
CA ASN A 102 -10.52 20.65 -4.93
C ASN A 102 -11.20 19.64 -4.00
N ALA A 103 -11.37 19.98 -2.72
CA ALA A 103 -12.00 19.10 -1.73
C ALA A 103 -13.47 18.81 -2.04
N GLY A 104 -14.06 19.50 -3.00
CA GLY A 104 -15.41 19.25 -3.49
C GLY A 104 -15.51 18.11 -4.51
N SER A 105 -14.40 17.63 -5.10
CA SER A 105 -14.49 16.54 -6.06
C SER A 105 -14.83 15.23 -5.36
N LYS A 106 -15.75 14.47 -5.94
CA LYS A 106 -16.18 13.17 -5.44
C LYS A 106 -15.01 12.18 -5.36
N GLU A 107 -14.11 12.21 -6.32
CA GLU A 107 -12.93 11.34 -6.38
C GLU A 107 -12.00 11.58 -5.19
N VAL A 108 -11.68 12.83 -4.91
CA VAL A 108 -10.81 13.19 -3.79
C VAL A 108 -11.43 12.76 -2.45
N ARG A 109 -12.73 12.97 -2.28
CA ARG A 109 -13.43 12.53 -1.07
C ARG A 109 -13.39 11.01 -0.92
N ASN A 110 -13.58 10.28 -2.01
CA ASN A 110 -13.51 8.81 -2.00
C ASN A 110 -12.12 8.33 -1.65
N ASP A 111 -11.07 8.94 -2.19
CA ASP A 111 -9.69 8.61 -1.89
C ASP A 111 -9.37 8.82 -0.41
N ILE A 112 -9.77 9.94 0.15
CA ILE A 112 -9.58 10.25 1.58
C ILE A 112 -10.36 9.25 2.45
N THR A 113 -11.58 8.91 2.08
CA THR A 113 -12.40 7.94 2.79
C THR A 113 -11.76 6.56 2.77
N SER A 114 -11.25 6.13 1.63
CA SER A 114 -10.55 4.84 1.49
C SER A 114 -9.29 4.80 2.35
N LEU A 115 -8.51 5.87 2.35
CA LEU A 115 -7.30 5.95 3.17
C LEU A 115 -7.64 5.91 4.67
N ASN A 116 -8.67 6.63 5.11
CA ASN A 116 -9.14 6.58 6.49
C ASN A 116 -9.63 5.18 6.89
N ASP A 117 -10.30 4.47 6.00
CA ASP A 117 -10.73 3.10 6.22
C ASP A 117 -9.54 2.15 6.44
N ILE A 118 -8.51 2.27 5.62
CA ILE A 118 -7.27 1.49 5.76
C ILE A 118 -6.59 1.79 7.10
N ILE A 119 -6.48 3.06 7.46
CA ILE A 119 -5.88 3.46 8.74
C ILE A 119 -6.67 2.89 9.93
N SER A 120 -7.99 2.95 9.88
CA SER A 120 -8.86 2.38 10.92
C SER A 120 -8.67 0.88 11.05
N LYS A 121 -8.59 0.17 9.94
CA LYS A 121 -8.34 -1.28 9.93
C LYS A 121 -6.97 -1.63 10.50
N ALA A 122 -5.94 -0.87 10.15
CA ALA A 122 -4.61 -1.04 10.71
C ALA A 122 -4.62 -0.87 12.23
N LYS A 123 -5.25 0.19 12.74
CA LYS A 123 -5.38 0.44 14.17
C LYS A 123 -6.15 -0.66 14.90
N ASN A 124 -7.23 -1.15 14.30
CA ASN A 124 -8.02 -2.26 14.86
C ASN A 124 -7.21 -3.56 14.96
N LYS A 125 -6.29 -3.77 14.06
CA LYS A 125 -5.36 -4.91 14.08
C LYS A 125 -4.09 -4.63 14.90
N LYS A 126 -4.01 -3.50 15.57
CA LYS A 126 -2.84 -3.05 16.36
C LYS A 126 -1.57 -2.92 15.52
N VAL A 127 -1.72 -2.57 14.26
CA VAL A 127 -0.60 -2.25 13.37
C VAL A 127 -0.20 -0.79 13.62
N PRO A 128 1.08 -0.51 13.93
CA PRO A 128 1.55 0.87 14.05
C PRO A 128 1.36 1.65 12.75
N VAL A 129 0.76 2.82 12.85
CA VAL A 129 0.56 3.74 11.72
C VAL A 129 1.45 4.96 11.92
N THR A 130 2.31 5.23 10.95
CA THR A 130 3.20 6.39 10.94
C THR A 130 2.83 7.31 9.80
N PHE A 131 2.52 8.56 10.11
CA PHE A 131 2.28 9.58 9.11
C PHE A 131 3.61 10.19 8.65
N LEU A 132 3.86 10.10 7.36
CA LEU A 132 5.07 10.62 6.74
C LEU A 132 4.96 12.13 6.50
N LYS A 133 6.07 12.83 6.69
CA LYS A 133 6.23 14.24 6.36
C LYS A 133 7.33 14.38 5.32
N HIS A 134 7.30 15.46 4.56
CA HIS A 134 8.35 15.75 3.59
C HIS A 134 9.73 15.71 4.27
N GLY A 135 10.64 14.94 3.69
CA GLY A 135 11.99 14.79 4.22
C GLY A 135 12.18 13.66 5.24
N ASP A 136 11.11 12.97 5.66
CA ASP A 136 11.23 11.81 6.54
C ASP A 136 11.99 10.68 5.86
N LYS A 137 12.76 9.96 6.65
CA LYS A 137 13.40 8.70 6.24
C LYS A 137 12.68 7.51 6.88
N VAL A 138 12.37 6.57 6.06
CA VAL A 138 11.72 5.33 6.49
C VAL A 138 12.74 4.21 6.65
#